data_57528d1a840620e59d7df76f77214154
#
_entry.id   57528d1a840620e59d7df76f77214154
#
_cell.length_a   1.000
_cell.length_b   1.000
_cell.length_c   1.000
_cell.angle_alpha   90.00
_cell.angle_beta   90.00
_cell.angle_gamma   90.00
#
_symmetry.space_group_name_H-M   'P 1'
#
loop_
_entity.id
_entity.type
_entity.pdbx_description
1 polymer ?
#
loop_
_entity_poly.entity_id
_entity_poly.type
_entity_poly.pdbx_seq_one_letter_code
_entity_poly.pdbx_strand_id
1 'polypeptide(L)'
;MGVLEGKVAFITGAARGQGRSHAVRLAQEGADIIAVDICGPVPNLQYSHATEEDPAEAVRQVEALVRRIIATKVDVRDREAFKKAIDDGVAALGKLDIVVANAGICIIASWDEVTPQI
;
A
#
# COMPACT_ATOMS: atom_id res chain seq x y z
N MET A 1 -24.22 3.34 2.57
CA MET A 1 -23.95 1.91 2.38
C MET A 1 -23.08 1.73 1.16
N GLY A 2 -21.95 1.10 1.30
CA GLY A 2 -21.00 0.91 0.22
C GLY A 2 -21.13 -0.45 -0.44
N VAL A 3 -20.72 -0.53 -1.73
CA VAL A 3 -20.77 -1.79 -2.48
C VAL A 3 -19.73 -2.79 -2.01
N LEU A 4 -18.72 -2.35 -1.24
CA LEU A 4 -17.64 -3.19 -0.71
C LEU A 4 -17.76 -3.46 0.78
N GLU A 5 -18.90 -3.19 1.37
CA GLU A 5 -19.10 -3.43 2.80
C GLU A 5 -18.86 -4.89 3.14
N GLY A 6 -18.05 -5.14 4.18
CA GLY A 6 -17.65 -6.48 4.56
C GLY A 6 -16.46 -7.05 3.78
N LYS A 7 -15.90 -6.32 2.81
CA LYS A 7 -14.72 -6.74 2.06
C LYS A 7 -13.45 -6.24 2.70
N VAL A 8 -12.34 -6.93 2.42
CA VAL A 8 -10.99 -6.52 2.85
C VAL A 8 -10.10 -6.42 1.63
N ALA A 9 -9.44 -5.28 1.46
CA ALA A 9 -8.55 -5.00 0.34
C ALA A 9 -7.11 -4.91 0.81
N PHE A 10 -6.20 -5.56 0.08
CA PHE A 10 -4.76 -5.46 0.30
C PHE A 10 -4.16 -4.57 -0.80
N ILE A 11 -3.43 -3.53 -0.40
CA ILE A 11 -2.89 -2.53 -1.32
C ILE A 11 -1.40 -2.34 -1.05
N THR A 12 -0.57 -2.50 -2.10
CA THR A 12 0.85 -2.16 -2.03
C THR A 12 1.06 -0.72 -2.47
N GLY A 13 2.09 -0.05 -1.93
CA GLY A 13 2.34 1.35 -2.24
C GLY A 13 1.25 2.28 -1.75
N ALA A 14 0.64 1.97 -0.60
CA ALA A 14 -0.59 2.61 -0.13
C ALA A 14 -0.37 3.92 0.63
N ALA A 15 0.89 4.31 0.92
CA ALA A 15 1.16 5.44 1.79
C ALA A 15 0.82 6.78 1.14
N ARG A 16 0.93 6.88 -0.17
CA ARG A 16 0.62 8.11 -0.93
C ARG A 16 0.28 7.80 -2.37
N GLY A 17 -0.02 8.84 -3.15
CA GLY A 17 -0.30 8.73 -4.57
C GLY A 17 -1.51 7.87 -4.87
N GLN A 18 -1.43 7.09 -5.95
CA GLN A 18 -2.54 6.23 -6.36
C GLN A 18 -2.89 5.19 -5.29
N GLY A 19 -1.89 4.63 -4.61
CA GLY A 19 -2.15 3.64 -3.57
C GLY A 19 -2.99 4.19 -2.43
N ARG A 20 -2.68 5.39 -1.95
CA ARG A 20 -3.51 6.06 -0.92
C ARG A 20 -4.90 6.36 -1.46
N SER A 21 -5.00 6.85 -2.69
CA SER A 21 -6.28 7.13 -3.33
C SER A 21 -7.15 5.87 -3.43
N HIS A 22 -6.55 4.74 -3.81
CA HIS A 22 -7.26 3.45 -3.84
C HIS A 22 -7.75 3.05 -2.44
N ALA A 23 -6.88 3.17 -1.43
CA ALA A 23 -7.25 2.82 -0.05
C ALA A 23 -8.45 3.64 0.42
N VAL A 24 -8.40 4.95 0.22
CA VAL A 24 -9.49 5.84 0.64
C VAL A 24 -10.77 5.55 -0.14
N ARG A 25 -10.68 5.36 -1.46
CA ARG A 25 -11.86 5.10 -2.29
C ARG A 25 -12.51 3.77 -1.95
N LEU A 26 -11.72 2.72 -1.75
CA LEU A 26 -12.27 1.43 -1.36
C LEU A 26 -12.89 1.49 0.04
N ALA A 27 -12.27 2.25 0.96
CA ALA A 27 -12.82 2.45 2.30
C ALA A 27 -14.14 3.25 2.25
N GLN A 28 -14.26 4.22 1.34
CA GLN A 28 -15.51 4.95 1.13
C GLN A 28 -16.65 4.01 0.73
N GLU A 29 -16.33 2.93 0.03
CA GLU A 29 -17.30 1.91 -0.38
C GLU A 29 -17.51 0.81 0.66
N GLY A 30 -16.86 0.92 1.82
CA GLY A 30 -17.10 0.03 2.96
C GLY A 30 -16.01 -1.01 3.22
N ALA A 31 -14.93 -1.03 2.45
CA ALA A 31 -13.85 -2.00 2.64
C ALA A 31 -12.95 -1.63 3.83
N ASP A 32 -12.46 -2.64 4.53
CA ASP A 32 -11.32 -2.49 5.43
C ASP A 32 -10.03 -2.72 4.63
N ILE A 33 -8.91 -2.15 5.09
CA ILE A 33 -7.70 -2.05 4.30
C ILE A 33 -6.51 -2.71 5.01
N ILE A 34 -5.74 -3.50 4.25
CA ILE A 34 -4.40 -3.93 4.63
C ILE A 34 -3.44 -3.19 3.71
N ALA A 35 -2.59 -2.34 4.27
CA ALA A 35 -1.73 -1.44 3.50
C ALA A 35 -0.26 -1.73 3.77
N VAL A 36 0.55 -1.80 2.72
CA VAL A 36 2.01 -1.89 2.85
C VAL A 36 2.68 -0.85 1.98
N ASP A 37 3.82 -0.32 2.44
CA ASP A 37 4.63 0.63 1.71
C ASP A 37 6.06 0.58 2.25
N ILE A 38 7.04 0.83 1.40
CA ILE A 38 8.44 0.88 1.83
C ILE A 38 8.71 2.10 2.73
N CYS A 39 8.05 3.21 2.47
CA CYS A 39 8.10 4.44 3.27
C CYS A 39 9.52 4.95 3.53
N GLY A 40 10.40 4.81 2.54
CA GLY A 40 11.79 5.19 2.68
C GLY A 40 12.49 5.41 1.35
N PRO A 41 13.76 5.83 1.38
CA PRO A 41 14.49 6.14 0.17
C PRO A 41 14.72 4.93 -0.72
N VAL A 42 14.62 5.16 -2.03
CA VAL A 42 14.89 4.18 -3.07
C VAL A 42 16.02 4.72 -3.93
N PRO A 43 17.11 3.95 -4.14
CA PRO A 43 18.23 4.41 -4.98
C PRO A 43 17.78 4.74 -6.40
N ASN A 44 18.45 5.72 -7.01
CA ASN A 44 18.27 6.13 -8.41
C ASN A 44 16.89 6.71 -8.74
N LEU A 45 16.08 7.01 -7.76
CA LEU A 45 14.76 7.60 -7.97
C LEU A 45 14.89 9.09 -8.26
N GLN A 46 14.21 9.58 -9.30
CA GLN A 46 14.29 10.95 -9.80
C GLN A 46 13.21 11.88 -9.24
N TYR A 47 12.29 11.35 -8.43
CA TYR A 47 11.22 12.12 -7.79
C TYR A 47 11.10 11.68 -6.33
N SER A 48 10.39 12.47 -5.52
CA SER A 48 10.21 12.14 -4.11
C SER A 48 9.37 10.88 -3.95
N HIS A 49 9.70 10.09 -2.96
CA HIS A 49 9.00 8.86 -2.62
C HIS A 49 8.37 9.00 -1.23
N ALA A 50 7.57 8.00 -0.84
CA ALA A 50 6.87 8.01 0.42
C ALA A 50 7.84 8.03 1.61
N THR A 51 7.49 8.78 2.64
CA THR A 51 8.21 8.84 3.91
C THR A 51 7.40 8.12 5.00
N GLU A 52 7.95 8.04 6.21
CA GLU A 52 7.24 7.40 7.32
C GLU A 52 6.00 8.18 7.78
N GLU A 53 5.88 9.46 7.41
CA GLU A 53 4.69 10.26 7.71
C GLU A 53 3.50 9.93 6.78
N ASP A 54 3.79 9.45 5.57
CA ASP A 54 2.75 9.16 4.58
C ASP A 54 1.82 8.00 4.99
N PRO A 55 2.32 6.89 5.59
CA PRO A 55 1.40 5.85 6.06
C PRO A 55 0.47 6.34 7.15
N ALA A 56 0.95 7.21 8.04
CA ALA A 56 0.10 7.78 9.09
C ALA A 56 -1.04 8.61 8.50
N GLU A 57 -0.78 9.35 7.41
CA GLU A 57 -1.82 10.10 6.72
C GLU A 57 -2.86 9.18 6.07
N ALA A 58 -2.40 8.09 5.44
CA ALA A 58 -3.33 7.11 4.87
C ALA A 58 -4.21 6.49 5.95
N VAL A 59 -3.63 6.16 7.11
CA VAL A 59 -4.39 5.63 8.25
C VAL A 59 -5.45 6.63 8.70
N ARG A 60 -5.08 7.91 8.86
CA ARG A 60 -6.03 8.95 9.28
C ARG A 60 -7.22 9.05 8.32
N GLN A 61 -6.94 9.03 7.01
CA GLN A 61 -7.98 9.18 6.01
C GLN A 61 -8.94 8.00 6.00
N VAL A 62 -8.43 6.78 6.15
CA VAL A 62 -9.28 5.58 6.18
C VAL A 62 -10.08 5.50 7.49
N GLU A 63 -9.44 5.77 8.61
CA GLU A 63 -10.12 5.72 9.91
C GLU A 63 -11.19 6.80 10.04
N ALA A 64 -11.01 7.94 9.40
CA ALA A 64 -12.04 8.99 9.35
C ALA A 64 -13.34 8.50 8.67
N LEU A 65 -13.26 7.44 7.86
CA LEU A 65 -14.42 6.82 7.23
C LEU A 65 -15.03 5.69 8.08
N VAL A 66 -14.58 5.53 9.31
CA VAL A 66 -14.98 4.47 10.23
C VAL A 66 -14.69 3.07 9.64
N ARG A 67 -13.55 2.94 8.97
CA ARG A 67 -13.06 1.66 8.45
C ARG A 67 -11.75 1.29 9.15
N ARG A 68 -11.44 -0.01 9.18
CA ARG A 68 -10.19 -0.49 9.80
C ARG A 68 -9.09 -0.49 8.77
N ILE A 69 -7.89 -0.15 9.22
CA ILE A 69 -6.70 -0.24 8.37
C ILE A 69 -5.53 -0.78 9.19
N ILE A 70 -4.84 -1.77 8.62
CA ILE A 70 -3.60 -2.31 9.17
C ILE A 70 -2.50 -1.87 8.21
N ALA A 71 -1.66 -0.94 8.65
CA ALA A 71 -0.59 -0.38 7.84
C ALA A 71 0.76 -0.90 8.32
N THR A 72 1.58 -1.42 7.41
CA THR A 72 2.89 -1.99 7.74
C THR A 72 3.93 -1.47 6.76
N LYS A 73 5.11 -1.11 7.29
CA LYS A 73 6.25 -0.71 6.47
C LYS A 73 6.92 -1.98 5.94
N VAL A 74 6.83 -2.19 4.63
CA VAL A 74 7.37 -3.37 3.96
C VAL A 74 7.92 -2.98 2.60
N ASP A 75 9.11 -3.49 2.26
CA ASP A 75 9.63 -3.49 0.91
C ASP A 75 9.06 -4.71 0.19
N VAL A 76 8.34 -4.53 -0.92
CA VAL A 76 7.72 -5.64 -1.66
C VAL A 76 8.74 -6.64 -2.20
N ARG A 77 10.04 -6.27 -2.25
CA ARG A 77 11.12 -7.17 -2.63
C ARG A 77 11.50 -8.14 -1.50
N ASP A 78 11.12 -7.82 -0.25
CA ASP A 78 11.35 -8.70 0.90
C ASP A 78 10.15 -9.65 1.03
N ARG A 79 10.32 -10.83 0.45
CA ARG A 79 9.25 -11.83 0.35
C ARG A 79 8.70 -12.27 1.71
N GLU A 80 9.58 -12.47 2.68
CA GLU A 80 9.17 -12.94 4.01
C GLU A 80 8.40 -11.86 4.76
N ALA A 81 8.90 -10.62 4.76
CA ALA A 81 8.22 -9.50 5.38
C ALA A 81 6.88 -9.21 4.71
N PHE A 82 6.84 -9.32 3.38
CA PHE A 82 5.62 -9.14 2.60
C PHE A 82 4.55 -10.18 2.98
N LYS A 83 4.95 -11.45 3.02
CA LYS A 83 4.05 -12.53 3.42
C LYS A 83 3.54 -12.35 4.84
N LYS A 84 4.43 -11.96 5.77
CA LYS A 84 4.05 -11.72 7.16
C LYS A 84 3.02 -10.60 7.27
N ALA A 85 3.20 -9.50 6.50
CA ALA A 85 2.24 -8.39 6.51
C ALA A 85 0.86 -8.85 6.06
N ILE A 86 0.79 -9.69 5.01
CA ILE A 86 -0.48 -10.24 4.55
C ILE A 86 -1.11 -11.13 5.64
N ASP A 87 -0.33 -12.05 6.19
CA ASP A 87 -0.82 -12.99 7.21
C ASP A 87 -1.33 -12.25 8.45
N ASP A 88 -0.58 -11.24 8.92
CA ASP A 88 -0.98 -10.45 10.08
C ASP A 88 -2.25 -9.64 9.80
N GLY A 89 -2.35 -9.06 8.61
CA GLY A 89 -3.54 -8.31 8.21
C GLY A 89 -4.78 -9.21 8.11
N VAL A 90 -4.63 -10.36 7.50
CA VAL A 90 -5.74 -11.32 7.38
C VAL A 90 -6.15 -11.82 8.78
N ALA A 91 -5.18 -12.07 9.67
CA ALA A 91 -5.50 -12.48 11.04
C ALA A 91 -6.29 -11.39 11.78
N ALA A 92 -5.94 -10.12 11.57
CA ALA A 92 -6.60 -8.99 12.23
C ALA A 92 -7.98 -8.70 11.66
N LEU A 93 -8.16 -8.79 10.34
CA LEU A 93 -9.39 -8.39 9.65
C LEU A 93 -10.25 -9.58 9.23
N GLY A 94 -9.74 -10.79 9.32
CA GLY A 94 -10.52 -12.02 9.17
C GLY A 94 -10.57 -12.60 7.77
N LYS A 95 -10.17 -11.86 6.74
CA LYS A 95 -10.25 -12.35 5.35
C LYS A 95 -9.45 -11.45 4.40
N LEU A 96 -9.43 -11.83 3.13
CA LEU A 96 -8.85 -11.04 2.05
C LEU A 96 -9.68 -11.26 0.79
N ASP A 97 -10.23 -10.18 0.22
CA ASP A 97 -11.11 -10.25 -0.96
C ASP A 97 -10.51 -9.58 -2.19
N ILE A 98 -9.75 -8.50 -2.01
CA ILE A 98 -9.27 -7.64 -3.11
C ILE A 98 -7.78 -7.41 -2.94
N VAL A 99 -7.03 -7.52 -4.05
CA VAL A 99 -5.60 -7.20 -4.08
C VAL A 99 -5.35 -6.12 -5.13
N VAL A 100 -4.68 -5.02 -4.72
CA VAL A 100 -4.26 -3.95 -5.61
C VAL A 100 -2.73 -3.91 -5.60
N ALA A 101 -2.12 -4.43 -6.66
CA ALA A 101 -0.66 -4.43 -6.82
C ALA A 101 -0.24 -3.10 -7.45
N ASN A 102 -0.09 -2.08 -6.62
CA ASN A 102 0.18 -0.71 -7.04
C ASN A 102 1.62 -0.26 -6.80
N ALA A 103 2.35 -0.89 -5.89
CA ALA A 103 3.71 -0.48 -5.56
C ALA A 103 4.59 -0.42 -6.81
N GLY A 104 5.31 0.67 -6.97
CA GLY A 104 6.20 0.81 -8.11
C GLY A 104 6.91 2.15 -8.09
N ILE A 105 7.99 2.21 -8.85
CA ILE A 105 8.75 3.42 -9.11
C ILE A 105 9.06 3.46 -10.61
N CYS A 106 9.37 4.65 -11.10
CA CYS A 106 9.78 4.83 -12.49
C CYS A 106 11.11 5.57 -12.53
N ILE A 107 12.12 4.93 -13.12
CA ILE A 107 13.44 5.53 -13.34
C ILE A 107 13.59 5.76 -14.84
N ILE A 108 13.80 7.01 -15.23
CA ILE A 108 13.94 7.37 -16.64
C ILE A 108 15.38 7.07 -17.09
N ALA A 109 15.51 6.12 -18.02
CA ALA A 109 16.80 5.72 -18.57
C ALA A 109 16.59 5.18 -19.98
N SER A 110 17.63 5.27 -20.83
CA SER A 110 17.57 4.60 -22.12
C SER A 110 17.66 3.07 -21.90
N TRP A 111 17.16 2.31 -22.85
CA TRP A 111 17.06 0.85 -22.68
C TRP A 111 18.41 0.16 -22.40
N ASP A 112 19.52 0.73 -22.93
CA ASP A 112 20.86 0.19 -22.73
C ASP A 112 21.48 0.59 -21.38
N GLU A 113 20.84 1.49 -20.64
CA GLU A 113 21.25 1.89 -19.30
C GLU A 113 20.55 1.08 -18.20
N VAL A 114 19.54 0.29 -18.56
CA VAL A 114 18.75 -0.47 -17.58
C VAL A 114 19.56 -1.64 -17.03
N THR A 115 19.65 -1.72 -15.72
CA THR A 115 20.29 -2.80 -14.97
C THR A 115 19.33 -3.32 -13.91
N PRO A 116 19.66 -4.43 -13.23
CA PRO A 116 18.79 -4.93 -12.15
C PRO A 116 18.58 -3.93 -11.01
N GLN A 117 19.44 -2.91 -10.84
CA GLN A 117 19.29 -1.88 -9.82
C GLN A 117 18.41 -0.72 -10.27
N ILE A 118 18.12 -0.57 -11.53
CA ILE A 118 17.24 0.46 -12.08
C ILE A 118 15.79 -0.11 -12.26
#